data_b9ec559917ed38f7147b20370637caf8
#
_entry.id   b9ec559917ed38f7147b20370637caf8
#
_cell.length_a   1.000
_cell.length_b   1.000
_cell.length_c   1.000
_cell.angle_alpha   90.00
_cell.angle_beta   90.00
_cell.angle_gamma   90.00
#
_symmetry.space_group_name_H-M   'P 1'
#
loop_
_entity.id
_entity.type
_entity.pdbx_description
1 polymer ?
#
loop_
_entity_poly.entity_id
_entity_poly.type
_entity_poly.pdbx_seq_one_letter_code
_entity_poly.pdbx_strand_id
1 'polypeptide(L)'
;MRAAVFFLSIVFLVFSGSAQAQSIIPLAQKGGLHAAYVVPVDTFDRVDVQLIVLSGSYDDPDPSGTAHLTEHLAAFSADATILRKPRERDIYATTHNVATVYTNSGLPSEAEMLLRLSRAVLDTPSVSRKFAESEVAIVQRETLLRERQYPFRWLSRMALQNLYGTLRGRADNTVEDLPKLSLEKAYQFHKEHYVPSNVTLIVSGNIEPARAEELVARVFGDTEPSDAPKKPWLDQKPDPGKQSVVRLQSDRLQRDTVLFAKFVEFEDRSTSIDMQGAFFIASGILNERIAKVLRHEDTRILNHGVNWYFAKNADVELVIDLQLMPGFSVDEAKDLLTETLAGLLDEPISKYEIHQLRQKEVVWSQNMARRPSAFLWFLQNVAADGFPPISPSVFAETLSNTTDQEVIDFAEKVLQPSATSFVLAEKAD
;
A
#
# COMPACT_ATOMS: atom_id res chain seq x y z
N MET A 1 10.12 26.93 -67.41
CA MET A 1 9.87 25.71 -66.68
C MET A 1 9.52 26.10 -65.24
N ARG A 2 8.23 25.99 -64.84
CA ARG A 2 7.73 26.33 -63.50
C ARG A 2 7.60 25.03 -62.76
N ALA A 3 8.34 24.85 -61.64
CA ALA A 3 8.21 23.71 -60.71
C ALA A 3 7.05 23.98 -59.76
N ALA A 4 6.06 23.12 -59.77
CA ALA A 4 4.97 23.12 -58.83
C ALA A 4 5.42 22.37 -57.57
N VAL A 5 5.39 23.05 -56.40
CA VAL A 5 5.63 22.46 -55.10
C VAL A 5 4.27 22.01 -54.57
N PHE A 6 4.09 20.70 -54.45
CA PHE A 6 2.92 20.11 -53.78
C PHE A 6 3.14 20.15 -52.26
N PHE A 7 2.35 20.94 -51.55
CA PHE A 7 2.22 20.85 -50.09
C PHE A 7 1.28 19.72 -49.74
N LEU A 8 1.83 18.66 -49.19
CA LEU A 8 1.05 17.55 -48.61
C LEU A 8 0.66 17.95 -47.17
N SER A 9 -0.57 18.43 -47.01
CA SER A 9 -1.13 18.70 -45.68
C SER A 9 -1.49 17.37 -45.01
N ILE A 10 -0.66 16.90 -44.08
CA ILE A 10 -1.00 15.78 -43.21
C ILE A 10 -1.97 16.30 -42.11
N VAL A 11 -3.24 15.99 -42.28
CA VAL A 11 -4.25 16.21 -41.25
C VAL A 11 -4.03 15.15 -40.15
N PHE A 12 -3.44 15.54 -39.04
CA PHE A 12 -3.45 14.75 -37.81
C PHE A 12 -4.88 14.80 -37.28
N LEU A 13 -5.66 13.76 -37.53
CA LEU A 13 -6.87 13.45 -36.76
C LEU A 13 -6.44 13.05 -35.36
N VAL A 14 -6.40 14.02 -34.46
CA VAL A 14 -6.34 13.75 -33.03
C VAL A 14 -7.69 13.12 -32.67
N PHE A 15 -7.73 11.81 -32.59
CA PHE A 15 -8.79 11.11 -31.88
C PHE A 15 -8.65 11.46 -30.39
N SER A 16 -9.26 12.54 -29.97
CA SER A 16 -9.60 12.78 -28.57
C SER A 16 -10.74 11.84 -28.21
N GLY A 17 -10.41 10.56 -28.03
CA GLY A 17 -11.23 9.68 -27.24
C GLY A 17 -11.18 10.24 -25.82
N SER A 18 -12.23 10.94 -25.40
CA SER A 18 -12.47 11.24 -23.99
C SER A 18 -12.44 9.91 -23.27
N ALA A 19 -11.38 9.67 -22.48
CA ALA A 19 -11.37 8.56 -21.54
C ALA A 19 -12.53 8.85 -20.59
N GLN A 20 -13.63 8.11 -20.76
CA GLN A 20 -14.79 8.22 -19.89
C GLN A 20 -14.29 7.87 -18.48
N ALA A 21 -14.47 8.78 -17.54
CA ALA A 21 -14.04 8.56 -16.16
C ALA A 21 -14.68 7.26 -15.67
N GLN A 22 -13.84 6.33 -15.24
CA GLN A 22 -14.30 5.05 -14.74
C GLN A 22 -15.06 5.26 -13.43
N SER A 23 -16.36 5.10 -13.45
CA SER A 23 -17.23 5.31 -12.32
C SER A 23 -17.02 4.22 -11.27
N ILE A 24 -16.87 4.60 -10.02
CA ILE A 24 -16.96 3.68 -8.89
C ILE A 24 -18.36 3.76 -8.34
N ILE A 25 -19.09 2.66 -8.44
CA ILE A 25 -20.51 2.59 -8.11
C ILE A 25 -20.67 1.77 -6.84
N PRO A 26 -21.14 2.38 -5.72
CA PRO A 26 -21.44 1.64 -4.51
C PRO A 26 -22.64 0.70 -4.75
N LEU A 27 -22.53 -0.54 -4.26
CA LEU A 27 -23.59 -1.53 -4.32
C LEU A 27 -24.45 -1.46 -3.06
N ALA A 28 -25.77 -1.37 -3.25
CA ALA A 28 -26.74 -1.35 -2.17
C ALA A 28 -26.94 -2.74 -1.55
N GLN A 29 -26.98 -3.78 -2.38
CA GLN A 29 -27.21 -5.17 -2.00
C GLN A 29 -25.90 -5.88 -1.65
N LYS A 30 -25.30 -5.53 -0.51
CA LYS A 30 -23.98 -6.02 -0.10
C LYS A 30 -23.99 -6.99 1.09
N GLY A 31 -25.16 -7.39 1.60
CA GLY A 31 -25.24 -8.14 2.85
C GLY A 31 -24.65 -7.36 4.02
N GLY A 32 -24.01 -8.04 4.95
CA GLY A 32 -23.33 -7.47 6.13
C GLY A 32 -21.96 -6.84 5.87
N LEU A 33 -21.48 -6.77 4.62
CA LEU A 33 -20.17 -6.20 4.28
C LEU A 33 -20.07 -4.72 4.68
N HIS A 34 -18.87 -4.29 5.09
CA HIS A 34 -18.57 -2.88 5.35
C HIS A 34 -18.90 -2.02 4.12
N ALA A 35 -18.36 -2.38 2.97
CA ALA A 35 -18.63 -1.72 1.71
C ALA A 35 -18.53 -2.70 0.54
N ALA A 36 -19.24 -2.41 -0.56
CA ALA A 36 -19.09 -3.12 -1.82
C ALA A 36 -19.22 -2.13 -2.99
N TYR A 37 -18.38 -2.30 -4.00
CA TYR A 37 -18.31 -1.42 -5.16
C TYR A 37 -18.21 -2.22 -6.45
N VAL A 38 -18.76 -1.66 -7.55
CA VAL A 38 -18.43 -2.09 -8.89
C VAL A 38 -17.74 -1.00 -9.67
N VAL A 39 -16.71 -1.37 -10.43
CA VAL A 39 -15.93 -0.48 -11.29
C VAL A 39 -15.97 -1.07 -12.72
N PRO A 40 -16.99 -0.74 -13.52
CA PRO A 40 -17.12 -1.27 -14.86
C PRO A 40 -16.03 -0.72 -15.78
N VAL A 41 -15.36 -1.61 -16.51
CA VAL A 41 -14.34 -1.31 -17.50
C VAL A 41 -14.57 -2.21 -18.71
N ASP A 42 -15.36 -1.77 -19.65
CA ASP A 42 -15.80 -2.52 -20.83
C ASP A 42 -14.68 -2.87 -21.81
N THR A 43 -13.55 -2.13 -21.74
CA THR A 43 -12.36 -2.39 -22.54
C THR A 43 -11.50 -3.54 -22.02
N PHE A 44 -11.81 -4.07 -20.83
CA PHE A 44 -11.14 -5.25 -20.29
C PHE A 44 -11.86 -6.53 -20.77
N ASP A 45 -11.09 -7.60 -20.96
CA ASP A 45 -11.62 -8.92 -21.36
C ASP A 45 -11.91 -9.83 -20.17
N ARG A 46 -11.75 -9.33 -18.93
CA ARG A 46 -11.87 -10.07 -17.68
C ARG A 46 -12.66 -9.32 -16.62
N VAL A 47 -13.00 -10.06 -15.58
CA VAL A 47 -13.52 -9.54 -14.31
C VAL A 47 -12.53 -9.87 -13.22
N ASP A 48 -12.29 -8.90 -12.35
CA ASP A 48 -11.47 -9.03 -11.14
C ASP A 48 -12.35 -8.81 -9.92
N VAL A 49 -12.19 -9.67 -8.91
CA VAL A 49 -12.86 -9.56 -7.61
C VAL A 49 -11.79 -9.41 -6.54
N GLN A 50 -11.84 -8.30 -5.80
CA GLN A 50 -10.97 -8.04 -4.66
C GLN A 50 -11.78 -8.04 -3.37
N LEU A 51 -11.43 -8.94 -2.47
CA LEU A 51 -11.92 -8.95 -1.10
C LEU A 51 -10.84 -8.37 -0.21
N ILE A 52 -11.14 -7.26 0.46
CA ILE A 52 -10.19 -6.52 1.29
C ILE A 52 -10.67 -6.62 2.73
N VAL A 53 -10.01 -7.48 3.50
CA VAL A 53 -10.18 -7.52 4.94
C VAL A 53 -9.41 -6.35 5.53
N LEU A 54 -10.11 -5.43 6.18
CA LEU A 54 -9.52 -4.21 6.74
C LEU A 54 -8.73 -4.51 8.03
N SER A 55 -7.93 -5.56 8.01
CA SER A 55 -7.00 -5.97 9.07
C SER A 55 -5.75 -6.56 8.45
N GLY A 56 -4.61 -6.19 8.99
CA GLY A 56 -3.29 -6.59 8.51
C GLY A 56 -2.30 -6.76 9.65
N SER A 57 -1.01 -6.59 9.37
CA SER A 57 0.04 -6.84 10.36
C SER A 57 0.03 -5.88 11.57
N TYR A 58 -0.59 -4.70 11.46
CA TYR A 58 -0.79 -3.83 12.63
C TYR A 58 -1.81 -4.36 13.63
N ASP A 59 -2.70 -5.27 13.18
CA ASP A 59 -3.67 -5.94 14.04
C ASP A 59 -3.12 -7.26 14.63
N ASP A 60 -1.87 -7.63 14.30
CA ASP A 60 -1.27 -8.85 14.80
C ASP A 60 -1.26 -8.89 16.34
N PRO A 61 -1.69 -10.01 16.94
CA PRO A 61 -1.37 -10.28 18.32
C PRO A 61 0.13 -10.55 18.47
N ASP A 62 0.61 -10.69 19.69
CA ASP A 62 1.95 -11.26 19.90
C ASP A 62 1.88 -12.81 19.75
N PRO A 63 2.65 -13.42 18.82
CA PRO A 63 3.72 -12.86 17.97
C PRO A 63 3.21 -12.20 16.69
N SER A 64 4.05 -11.35 16.07
CA SER A 64 3.77 -10.81 14.75
C SER A 64 3.84 -11.90 13.67
N GLY A 65 3.12 -11.69 12.54
CA GLY A 65 3.02 -12.65 11.45
C GLY A 65 1.80 -13.56 11.51
N THR A 66 0.96 -13.37 12.51
CA THR A 66 -0.30 -14.11 12.64
C THR A 66 -1.27 -13.77 11.51
N ALA A 67 -1.38 -12.49 11.12
CA ALA A 67 -2.20 -12.07 9.97
C ALA A 67 -1.74 -12.72 8.67
N HIS A 68 -0.43 -12.79 8.42
CA HIS A 68 0.14 -13.42 7.23
C HIS A 68 -0.11 -14.95 7.21
N LEU A 69 0.06 -15.63 8.34
CA LEU A 69 -0.30 -17.04 8.43
C LEU A 69 -1.81 -17.26 8.20
N THR A 70 -2.63 -16.37 8.72
CA THR A 70 -4.09 -16.43 8.53
C THR A 70 -4.46 -16.26 7.06
N GLU A 71 -3.79 -15.36 6.34
CA GLU A 71 -3.95 -15.16 4.90
C GLU A 71 -3.74 -16.48 4.13
N HIS A 72 -2.62 -17.20 4.40
CA HIS A 72 -2.32 -18.48 3.77
C HIS A 72 -3.42 -19.52 4.03
N LEU A 73 -3.84 -19.65 5.29
CA LEU A 73 -4.86 -20.64 5.66
C LEU A 73 -6.22 -20.33 5.04
N ALA A 74 -6.62 -19.06 5.00
CA ALA A 74 -7.90 -18.62 4.43
C ALA A 74 -7.93 -18.79 2.91
N ALA A 75 -6.87 -18.34 2.20
CA ALA A 75 -6.76 -18.47 0.75
C ALA A 75 -6.83 -19.95 0.33
N PHE A 76 -6.02 -20.80 0.96
CA PHE A 76 -5.99 -22.22 0.61
C PHE A 76 -7.30 -22.94 0.93
N SER A 77 -7.94 -22.61 2.05
CA SER A 77 -9.24 -23.17 2.43
C SER A 77 -10.33 -22.81 1.42
N ALA A 78 -10.34 -21.57 0.93
CA ALA A 78 -11.28 -21.09 -0.08
C ALA A 78 -11.09 -21.84 -1.40
N ASP A 79 -9.84 -21.96 -1.90
CA ASP A 79 -9.50 -22.71 -3.11
C ASP A 79 -9.95 -24.17 -3.02
N ALA A 80 -9.61 -24.84 -1.92
CA ALA A 80 -9.96 -26.24 -1.72
C ALA A 80 -11.47 -26.47 -1.66
N THR A 81 -12.22 -25.51 -1.09
CA THR A 81 -13.67 -25.60 -0.91
C THR A 81 -14.40 -25.40 -2.24
N ILE A 82 -14.02 -24.42 -3.03
CA ILE A 82 -14.74 -23.99 -4.23
C ILE A 82 -14.23 -24.71 -5.49
N LEU A 83 -12.92 -24.75 -5.68
CA LEU A 83 -12.33 -25.31 -6.91
C LEU A 83 -12.12 -26.81 -6.85
N ARG A 84 -12.13 -27.40 -5.66
CA ARG A 84 -11.82 -28.82 -5.42
C ARG A 84 -10.46 -29.27 -6.02
N LYS A 85 -9.58 -28.31 -6.26
CA LYS A 85 -8.24 -28.50 -6.82
C LYS A 85 -7.19 -27.74 -5.98
N PRO A 86 -6.74 -28.30 -4.86
CA PRO A 86 -5.89 -27.59 -3.90
C PRO A 86 -4.48 -27.23 -4.39
N ARG A 87 -4.14 -27.45 -5.65
CA ARG A 87 -2.79 -27.23 -6.18
C ARG A 87 -2.64 -26.06 -7.14
N GLU A 88 -3.73 -25.52 -7.66
CA GLU A 88 -3.71 -24.33 -8.50
C GLU A 88 -4.25 -23.19 -7.66
N ARG A 89 -3.37 -22.29 -7.21
CA ARG A 89 -3.79 -21.08 -6.48
C ARG A 89 -4.38 -20.09 -7.49
N ASP A 90 -5.69 -20.00 -7.52
CA ASP A 90 -6.39 -18.98 -8.30
C ASP A 90 -6.64 -17.71 -7.47
N ILE A 91 -6.40 -17.75 -6.15
CA ILE A 91 -6.44 -16.58 -5.26
C ILE A 91 -5.01 -16.04 -5.07
N TYR A 92 -4.79 -14.82 -5.54
CA TYR A 92 -3.61 -14.05 -5.14
C TYR A 92 -3.93 -13.27 -3.87
N ALA A 93 -3.13 -13.42 -2.84
CA ALA A 93 -3.34 -12.74 -1.56
C ALA A 93 -2.08 -11.99 -1.11
N THR A 94 -2.27 -10.93 -0.35
CA THR A 94 -1.18 -10.13 0.24
C THR A 94 -1.62 -9.50 1.55
N THR A 95 -0.85 -9.70 2.59
CA THR A 95 -0.99 -9.01 3.87
C THR A 95 -0.19 -7.71 3.85
N HIS A 96 -0.89 -6.59 4.01
CA HIS A 96 -0.35 -5.24 4.22
C HIS A 96 -0.37 -4.89 5.71
N ASN A 97 0.09 -3.69 6.05
CA ASN A 97 0.08 -3.23 7.45
C ASN A 97 -1.35 -3.12 8.02
N VAL A 98 -2.28 -2.58 7.25
CA VAL A 98 -3.64 -2.22 7.70
C VAL A 98 -4.74 -3.07 7.07
N ALA A 99 -4.42 -3.90 6.08
CA ALA A 99 -5.38 -4.75 5.38
C ALA A 99 -4.76 -6.03 4.84
N THR A 100 -5.60 -7.04 4.61
CA THR A 100 -5.25 -8.24 3.83
C THR A 100 -6.14 -8.29 2.61
N VAL A 101 -5.54 -8.40 1.42
CA VAL A 101 -6.23 -8.33 0.14
C VAL A 101 -6.19 -9.68 -0.55
N TYR A 102 -7.35 -10.16 -0.98
CA TYR A 102 -7.52 -11.36 -1.80
C TYR A 102 -8.03 -10.96 -3.16
N THR A 103 -7.34 -11.37 -4.22
CA THR A 103 -7.66 -11.02 -5.61
C THR A 103 -7.89 -12.28 -6.43
N ASN A 104 -9.03 -12.32 -7.10
CA ASN A 104 -9.41 -13.36 -8.04
C ASN A 104 -9.68 -12.74 -9.40
N SER A 105 -9.19 -13.34 -10.47
CA SER A 105 -9.37 -12.85 -11.84
C SER A 105 -9.85 -13.97 -12.76
N GLY A 106 -10.75 -13.67 -13.67
CA GLY A 106 -11.27 -14.64 -14.62
C GLY A 106 -12.12 -14.02 -15.72
N LEU A 107 -12.76 -14.87 -16.52
CA LEU A 107 -13.65 -14.41 -17.57
C LEU A 107 -14.95 -13.80 -16.99
N PRO A 108 -15.63 -12.90 -17.70
CA PRO A 108 -16.93 -12.34 -17.25
C PRO A 108 -17.99 -13.41 -16.91
N SER A 109 -17.96 -14.55 -17.59
CA SER A 109 -18.84 -15.69 -17.31
C SER A 109 -18.54 -16.40 -15.98
N GLU A 110 -17.37 -16.20 -15.42
CA GLU A 110 -16.91 -16.81 -14.17
C GLU A 110 -17.13 -15.91 -12.94
N ALA A 111 -17.70 -14.71 -13.13
CA ALA A 111 -17.85 -13.71 -12.07
C ALA A 111 -18.52 -14.26 -10.79
N GLU A 112 -19.55 -15.11 -10.92
CA GLU A 112 -20.19 -15.73 -9.74
C GLU A 112 -19.23 -16.68 -9.01
N MET A 113 -18.44 -17.47 -9.72
CA MET A 113 -17.44 -18.35 -9.12
C MET A 113 -16.36 -17.55 -8.38
N LEU A 114 -15.88 -16.45 -8.98
CA LEU A 114 -14.88 -15.56 -8.34
C LEU A 114 -15.43 -14.95 -7.06
N LEU A 115 -16.69 -14.51 -7.06
CA LEU A 115 -17.37 -14.01 -5.86
C LEU A 115 -17.52 -15.10 -4.79
N ARG A 116 -17.83 -16.34 -5.15
CA ARG A 116 -17.92 -17.47 -4.23
C ARG A 116 -16.55 -17.82 -3.62
N LEU A 117 -15.46 -17.75 -4.42
CA LEU A 117 -14.09 -17.89 -3.91
C LEU A 117 -13.80 -16.81 -2.86
N SER A 118 -14.11 -15.55 -3.17
CA SER A 118 -13.93 -14.44 -2.25
C SER A 118 -14.77 -14.60 -0.98
N ARG A 119 -16.02 -15.06 -1.11
CA ARG A 119 -16.90 -15.33 0.06
C ARG A 119 -16.33 -16.42 0.96
N ALA A 120 -15.77 -17.47 0.36
CA ALA A 120 -15.21 -18.60 1.10
C ALA A 120 -13.97 -18.23 1.95
N VAL A 121 -13.31 -17.12 1.66
CA VAL A 121 -12.22 -16.57 2.51
C VAL A 121 -12.73 -16.17 3.90
N LEU A 122 -14.01 -15.81 4.02
CA LEU A 122 -14.62 -15.42 5.30
C LEU A 122 -15.08 -16.63 6.12
N ASP A 123 -15.15 -17.82 5.53
CA ASP A 123 -15.49 -19.02 6.26
C ASP A 123 -14.30 -19.50 7.09
N THR A 124 -14.56 -20.08 8.25
CA THR A 124 -13.48 -20.61 9.09
C THR A 124 -12.59 -21.57 8.29
N PRO A 125 -11.26 -21.33 8.22
CA PRO A 125 -10.38 -22.15 7.41
C PRO A 125 -10.47 -23.63 7.77
N SER A 126 -10.76 -24.48 6.79
CA SER A 126 -10.88 -25.92 6.93
C SER A 126 -9.77 -26.63 6.15
N VAL A 127 -8.63 -26.78 6.79
CA VAL A 127 -7.45 -27.42 6.20
C VAL A 127 -6.95 -28.54 7.10
N SER A 128 -6.25 -29.54 6.53
CA SER A 128 -5.66 -30.58 7.35
C SER A 128 -4.55 -30.03 8.25
N ARG A 129 -4.42 -30.59 9.46
CA ARG A 129 -3.39 -30.17 10.42
C ARG A 129 -1.98 -30.22 9.80
N LYS A 130 -1.68 -31.28 9.04
CA LYS A 130 -0.39 -31.44 8.36
C LYS A 130 -0.14 -30.31 7.35
N PHE A 131 -1.17 -29.90 6.62
CA PHE A 131 -1.06 -28.77 5.69
C PHE A 131 -0.82 -27.47 6.43
N ALA A 132 -1.63 -27.19 7.47
CA ALA A 132 -1.48 -25.99 8.27
C ALA A 132 -0.08 -25.86 8.92
N GLU A 133 0.47 -26.96 9.42
CA GLU A 133 1.85 -27.01 9.94
C GLU A 133 2.89 -26.75 8.82
N SER A 134 2.63 -27.18 7.59
CA SER A 134 3.51 -26.85 6.45
C SER A 134 3.46 -25.36 6.08
N GLU A 135 2.30 -24.71 6.20
CA GLU A 135 2.17 -23.27 5.94
C GLU A 135 2.91 -22.43 6.99
N VAL A 136 2.92 -22.83 8.25
CA VAL A 136 3.79 -22.20 9.27
C VAL A 136 5.25 -22.20 8.80
N ALA A 137 5.76 -23.34 8.33
CA ALA A 137 7.14 -23.44 7.83
C ALA A 137 7.38 -22.61 6.55
N ILE A 138 6.36 -22.45 5.70
CA ILE A 138 6.43 -21.61 4.50
C ILE A 138 6.53 -20.13 4.91
N VAL A 139 5.63 -19.64 5.76
CA VAL A 139 5.64 -18.25 6.28
C VAL A 139 6.98 -17.94 6.97
N GLN A 140 7.51 -18.85 7.76
CA GLN A 140 8.83 -18.70 8.40
C GLN A 140 9.94 -18.53 7.34
N ARG A 141 9.95 -19.35 6.29
CA ARG A 141 10.93 -19.26 5.22
C ARG A 141 10.81 -17.98 4.40
N GLU A 142 9.61 -17.56 4.10
CA GLU A 142 9.35 -16.31 3.38
C GLU A 142 9.85 -15.10 4.17
N THR A 143 9.60 -15.07 5.46
CA THR A 143 10.10 -14.00 6.34
C THR A 143 11.62 -13.95 6.34
N LEU A 144 12.29 -15.09 6.52
CA LEU A 144 13.76 -15.18 6.48
C LEU A 144 14.33 -14.70 5.14
N LEU A 145 13.69 -15.08 4.02
CA LEU A 145 14.12 -14.64 2.68
C LEU A 145 13.91 -13.13 2.49
N ARG A 146 12.76 -12.60 2.92
CA ARG A 146 12.45 -11.17 2.82
C ARG A 146 13.44 -10.33 3.65
N GLU A 147 13.75 -10.73 4.87
CA GLU A 147 14.72 -10.01 5.71
C GLU A 147 16.13 -10.00 5.12
N ARG A 148 16.56 -11.12 4.50
CA ARG A 148 17.85 -11.19 3.81
C ARG A 148 17.93 -10.35 2.55
N GLN A 149 16.85 -10.33 1.78
CA GLN A 149 16.79 -9.57 0.52
C GLN A 149 16.58 -8.08 0.75
N TYR A 150 15.85 -7.71 1.80
CA TYR A 150 15.42 -6.35 2.08
C TYR A 150 15.64 -5.98 3.56
N PRO A 151 16.90 -5.77 3.99
CA PRO A 151 17.22 -5.39 5.39
C PRO A 151 16.49 -4.14 5.86
N PHE A 152 16.20 -3.24 4.94
CA PHE A 152 15.42 -2.03 5.16
C PHE A 152 14.07 -2.32 5.89
N ARG A 153 13.41 -3.45 5.65
CA ARG A 153 12.12 -3.77 6.28
C ARG A 153 12.21 -3.93 7.79
N TRP A 154 13.15 -4.70 8.29
CA TRP A 154 13.29 -4.88 9.73
C TRP A 154 13.87 -3.63 10.42
N LEU A 155 14.74 -2.85 9.75
CA LEU A 155 15.20 -1.56 10.25
C LEU A 155 14.07 -0.53 10.32
N SER A 156 13.20 -0.45 9.29
CA SER A 156 12.00 0.39 9.31
C SER A 156 11.10 0.05 10.50
N ARG A 157 10.85 -1.25 10.72
CA ARG A 157 10.07 -1.70 11.87
C ARG A 157 10.69 -1.25 13.18
N MET A 158 12.00 -1.39 13.36
CA MET A 158 12.67 -0.90 14.55
C MET A 158 12.50 0.61 14.74
N ALA A 159 12.62 1.39 13.68
CA ALA A 159 12.41 2.83 13.74
C ALA A 159 10.96 3.16 14.12
N LEU A 160 9.97 2.48 13.54
CA LEU A 160 8.56 2.67 13.84
C LEU A 160 8.21 2.18 15.26
N GLN A 161 8.74 1.03 15.70
CA GLN A 161 8.59 0.57 17.09
C GLN A 161 9.13 1.58 18.09
N ASN A 162 10.28 2.15 17.76
CA ASN A 162 10.90 3.15 18.61
C ASN A 162 10.10 4.47 18.62
N LEU A 163 9.45 4.80 17.51
CA LEU A 163 8.62 5.98 17.36
C LEU A 163 7.28 5.81 18.09
N TYR A 164 6.54 4.72 17.82
CA TYR A 164 5.18 4.48 18.28
C TYR A 164 5.04 3.52 19.46
N GLY A 165 6.07 2.73 19.77
CA GLY A 165 5.97 1.61 20.70
C GLY A 165 5.55 0.30 20.01
N THR A 166 4.94 -0.62 20.77
CA THR A 166 4.79 -2.02 20.32
C THR A 166 3.65 -2.30 19.34
N LEU A 167 2.58 -1.50 19.31
CA LEU A 167 1.43 -1.81 18.45
C LEU A 167 1.70 -1.46 16.97
N ARG A 168 1.98 -0.21 16.67
CA ARG A 168 2.16 0.27 15.28
C ARG A 168 3.49 -0.14 14.65
N GLY A 169 4.45 -0.51 15.46
CA GLY A 169 5.76 -0.99 15.00
C GLY A 169 5.82 -2.49 14.70
N ARG A 170 4.71 -3.23 14.81
CA ARG A 170 4.67 -4.68 14.52
C ARG A 170 4.51 -5.02 13.04
N ALA A 171 4.69 -4.07 12.15
CA ALA A 171 4.61 -4.32 10.72
C ALA A 171 5.53 -5.47 10.32
N ASP A 172 4.96 -6.51 9.74
CA ASP A 172 5.61 -7.72 9.26
C ASP A 172 6.15 -8.69 10.35
N ASN A 173 6.28 -9.95 9.97
CA ASN A 173 6.87 -11.02 10.75
C ASN A 173 8.30 -10.68 11.12
N THR A 174 8.69 -10.86 12.37
CA THR A 174 10.09 -10.83 12.78
C THR A 174 10.66 -12.23 12.75
N VAL A 175 11.97 -12.35 12.49
CA VAL A 175 12.65 -13.64 12.63
C VAL A 175 12.56 -14.15 14.08
N GLU A 176 12.58 -13.26 15.05
CA GLU A 176 12.46 -13.56 16.47
C GLU A 176 11.06 -14.09 16.86
N ASP A 177 10.02 -13.71 16.13
CA ASP A 177 8.65 -14.15 16.37
C ASP A 177 8.30 -15.45 15.64
N LEU A 178 9.02 -15.82 14.60
CA LEU A 178 8.75 -17.01 13.79
C LEU A 178 8.56 -18.31 14.61
N PRO A 179 9.39 -18.61 15.63
CA PRO A 179 9.21 -19.82 16.45
C PRO A 179 7.94 -19.80 17.29
N LYS A 180 7.32 -18.63 17.47
CA LYS A 180 6.13 -18.42 18.30
C LYS A 180 4.82 -18.46 17.49
N LEU A 181 4.90 -18.53 16.16
CA LEU A 181 3.71 -18.61 15.30
C LEU A 181 2.87 -19.84 15.68
N SER A 182 1.57 -19.62 15.83
CA SER A 182 0.63 -20.62 16.33
C SER A 182 -0.60 -20.69 15.44
N LEU A 183 -0.98 -21.89 15.06
CA LEU A 183 -2.23 -22.14 14.33
C LEU A 183 -3.46 -21.68 15.12
N GLU A 184 -3.46 -21.88 16.43
CA GLU A 184 -4.55 -21.43 17.29
C GLU A 184 -4.74 -19.92 17.21
N LYS A 185 -3.65 -19.15 17.27
CA LYS A 185 -3.70 -17.68 17.10
C LYS A 185 -4.15 -17.26 15.71
N ALA A 186 -3.73 -17.96 14.66
CA ALA A 186 -4.20 -17.68 13.31
C ALA A 186 -5.70 -17.93 13.15
N TYR A 187 -6.24 -19.02 13.69
CA TYR A 187 -7.69 -19.28 13.70
C TYR A 187 -8.46 -18.25 14.54
N GLN A 188 -7.89 -17.83 15.67
CA GLN A 188 -8.50 -16.80 16.50
C GLN A 188 -8.51 -15.44 15.77
N PHE A 189 -7.39 -15.07 15.13
CA PHE A 189 -7.29 -13.87 14.31
C PHE A 189 -8.32 -13.89 13.17
N HIS A 190 -8.46 -15.01 12.46
CA HIS A 190 -9.48 -15.16 11.44
C HIS A 190 -10.89 -14.92 12.02
N LYS A 191 -11.22 -15.57 13.12
CA LYS A 191 -12.53 -15.43 13.77
C LYS A 191 -12.86 -13.98 14.16
N GLU A 192 -11.85 -13.21 14.59
CA GLU A 192 -12.02 -11.84 15.08
C GLU A 192 -12.03 -10.82 13.95
N HIS A 193 -11.26 -11.03 12.88
CA HIS A 193 -11.01 -10.03 11.88
C HIS A 193 -11.69 -10.31 10.52
N TYR A 194 -11.98 -11.58 10.18
CA TYR A 194 -12.59 -11.96 8.90
C TYR A 194 -14.11 -11.96 9.00
N VAL A 195 -14.65 -10.86 9.47
CA VAL A 195 -16.07 -10.65 9.68
C VAL A 195 -16.62 -9.68 8.62
N PRO A 196 -17.88 -9.85 8.15
CA PRO A 196 -18.42 -9.05 7.04
C PRO A 196 -18.28 -7.54 7.23
N SER A 197 -18.55 -7.02 8.43
CA SER A 197 -18.44 -5.59 8.74
C SER A 197 -17.01 -5.02 8.71
N ASN A 198 -16.00 -5.89 8.56
CA ASN A 198 -14.59 -5.52 8.41
C ASN A 198 -14.06 -5.77 6.97
N VAL A 199 -14.96 -5.87 5.99
CA VAL A 199 -14.61 -6.25 4.62
C VAL A 199 -15.15 -5.27 3.60
N THR A 200 -14.27 -4.82 2.71
CA THR A 200 -14.63 -4.11 1.48
C THR A 200 -14.49 -5.06 0.28
N LEU A 201 -15.52 -5.09 -0.57
CA LEU A 201 -15.55 -5.86 -1.81
C LEU A 201 -15.46 -4.91 -3.01
N ILE A 202 -14.58 -5.20 -3.97
CA ILE A 202 -14.51 -4.48 -5.24
C ILE A 202 -14.65 -5.49 -6.38
N VAL A 203 -15.61 -5.27 -7.25
CA VAL A 203 -15.78 -6.01 -8.50
C VAL A 203 -15.44 -5.08 -9.66
N SER A 204 -14.41 -5.40 -10.44
CA SER A 204 -13.96 -4.52 -11.52
C SER A 204 -13.80 -5.27 -12.85
N GLY A 205 -13.83 -4.54 -13.96
CA GLY A 205 -13.62 -5.09 -15.29
C GLY A 205 -14.91 -5.16 -16.13
N ASN A 206 -14.96 -6.12 -17.04
CA ASN A 206 -16.08 -6.26 -18.01
C ASN A 206 -17.30 -6.89 -17.35
N ILE A 207 -18.00 -6.09 -16.58
CA ILE A 207 -19.24 -6.49 -15.91
C ILE A 207 -20.21 -5.30 -15.81
N GLU A 208 -21.45 -5.53 -16.18
CA GLU A 208 -22.52 -4.55 -16.02
C GLU A 208 -22.86 -4.33 -14.54
N PRO A 209 -23.04 -3.07 -14.08
CA PRO A 209 -23.33 -2.78 -12.67
C PRO A 209 -24.50 -3.55 -12.09
N ALA A 210 -25.62 -3.63 -12.82
CA ALA A 210 -26.81 -4.37 -12.39
C ALA A 210 -26.51 -5.87 -12.22
N ARG A 211 -25.66 -6.44 -13.09
CA ARG A 211 -25.26 -7.83 -12.99
C ARG A 211 -24.32 -8.07 -11.80
N ALA A 212 -23.39 -7.15 -11.55
CA ALA A 212 -22.53 -7.21 -10.37
C ALA A 212 -23.36 -7.17 -9.07
N GLU A 213 -24.32 -6.25 -8.98
CA GLU A 213 -25.22 -6.13 -7.82
C GLU A 213 -26.05 -7.40 -7.60
N GLU A 214 -26.64 -7.96 -8.66
CA GLU A 214 -27.37 -9.23 -8.57
C GLU A 214 -26.50 -10.37 -8.04
N LEU A 215 -25.27 -10.49 -8.55
CA LEU A 215 -24.35 -11.54 -8.14
C LEU A 215 -23.84 -11.35 -6.71
N VAL A 216 -23.51 -10.12 -6.31
CA VAL A 216 -23.10 -9.80 -4.94
C VAL A 216 -24.25 -10.09 -3.97
N ALA A 217 -25.48 -9.67 -4.29
CA ALA A 217 -26.68 -9.98 -3.49
C ALA A 217 -26.89 -11.51 -3.34
N ARG A 218 -26.68 -12.27 -4.40
CA ARG A 218 -26.82 -13.74 -4.38
C ARG A 218 -25.74 -14.42 -3.52
N VAL A 219 -24.51 -13.92 -3.53
CA VAL A 219 -23.36 -14.57 -2.87
C VAL A 219 -23.14 -14.08 -1.44
N PHE A 220 -23.39 -12.79 -1.17
CA PHE A 220 -23.15 -12.16 0.12
C PHE A 220 -24.43 -11.71 0.84
N GLY A 221 -25.61 -11.81 0.19
CA GLY A 221 -26.86 -11.28 0.75
C GLY A 221 -27.30 -11.91 2.06
N ASP A 222 -26.87 -13.14 2.34
CA ASP A 222 -27.12 -13.88 3.58
C ASP A 222 -26.08 -13.64 4.68
N THR A 223 -25.05 -12.82 4.40
CA THR A 223 -24.08 -12.47 5.44
C THR A 223 -24.66 -11.47 6.43
N GLU A 224 -24.61 -11.83 7.70
CA GLU A 224 -25.12 -10.96 8.77
C GLU A 224 -24.10 -9.89 9.15
N PRO A 225 -24.54 -8.67 9.47
CA PRO A 225 -23.67 -7.67 10.09
C PRO A 225 -23.09 -8.19 11.39
N SER A 226 -21.87 -7.81 11.67
CA SER A 226 -21.15 -8.16 12.90
C SER A 226 -20.44 -6.92 13.44
N ASP A 227 -19.97 -6.97 14.66
CA ASP A 227 -19.12 -5.90 15.18
C ASP A 227 -17.78 -5.91 14.46
N ALA A 228 -17.36 -4.75 13.97
CA ALA A 228 -16.02 -4.58 13.40
C ALA A 228 -14.96 -4.66 14.52
N PRO A 229 -13.80 -5.27 14.25
CA PRO A 229 -12.74 -5.37 15.26
C PRO A 229 -12.23 -3.98 15.66
N LYS A 230 -11.87 -3.82 16.92
CA LYS A 230 -11.23 -2.61 17.42
C LYS A 230 -9.82 -2.50 16.85
N LYS A 231 -9.41 -1.28 16.54
CA LYS A 231 -8.08 -0.96 16.00
C LYS A 231 -7.35 0.04 16.91
N PRO A 232 -6.82 -0.42 18.04
CA PRO A 232 -6.21 0.48 19.03
C PRO A 232 -4.98 1.20 18.49
N TRP A 233 -4.34 0.67 17.46
CA TRP A 233 -3.21 1.31 16.80
C TRP A 233 -3.58 2.58 16.01
N LEU A 234 -4.85 2.78 15.63
CA LEU A 234 -5.31 4.00 14.94
C LEU A 234 -5.17 5.26 15.80
N ASP A 235 -5.34 5.10 17.12
CA ASP A 235 -5.23 6.22 18.06
C ASP A 235 -3.81 6.39 18.60
N GLN A 236 -2.89 5.50 18.23
CA GLN A 236 -1.52 5.55 18.71
C GLN A 236 -0.71 6.58 17.92
N LYS A 237 -0.18 7.57 18.64
CA LYS A 237 0.69 8.61 18.10
C LYS A 237 1.98 8.66 18.90
N PRO A 238 3.10 9.00 18.26
CA PRO A 238 4.33 9.26 19.01
C PRO A 238 4.20 10.55 19.82
N ASP A 239 4.97 10.63 20.91
CA ASP A 239 5.04 11.86 21.68
C ASP A 239 5.52 13.02 20.79
N PRO A 240 4.85 14.17 20.79
CA PRO A 240 5.27 15.33 20.02
C PRO A 240 6.72 15.73 20.34
N GLY A 241 7.55 15.90 19.32
CA GLY A 241 8.95 16.29 19.47
C GLY A 241 9.87 15.15 19.96
N LYS A 242 9.40 13.91 20.11
CA LYS A 242 10.25 12.76 20.41
C LYS A 242 11.33 12.63 19.35
N GLN A 243 12.58 12.59 19.80
CA GLN A 243 13.73 12.29 18.96
C GLN A 243 14.46 11.10 19.56
N SER A 244 14.70 10.09 18.76
CA SER A 244 15.34 8.87 19.22
C SER A 244 16.38 8.37 18.24
N VAL A 245 17.42 7.75 18.77
CA VAL A 245 18.48 7.12 17.98
C VAL A 245 18.74 5.72 18.55
N VAL A 246 18.58 4.72 17.71
CA VAL A 246 18.96 3.34 18.02
C VAL A 246 20.25 3.01 17.29
N ARG A 247 21.20 2.39 17.97
CA ARG A 247 22.45 1.88 17.37
C ARG A 247 22.47 0.37 17.48
N LEU A 248 22.88 -0.27 16.40
CA LEU A 248 23.03 -1.71 16.38
C LEU A 248 24.15 -2.14 15.45
N GLN A 249 24.68 -3.35 15.68
CA GLN A 249 25.58 -4.04 14.77
C GLN A 249 24.96 -5.38 14.41
N SER A 250 25.00 -5.76 13.13
CA SER A 250 24.35 -6.99 12.67
C SER A 250 25.05 -7.62 11.47
N ASP A 251 25.21 -8.94 11.51
CA ASP A 251 25.66 -9.79 10.40
C ASP A 251 24.59 -9.97 9.31
N ARG A 252 23.36 -9.57 9.57
CA ARG A 252 22.27 -9.54 8.56
C ARG A 252 22.46 -8.44 7.53
N LEU A 253 23.27 -7.42 7.85
CA LEU A 253 23.54 -6.29 6.97
C LEU A 253 24.66 -6.62 5.98
N GLN A 254 24.45 -6.25 4.73
CA GLN A 254 25.51 -6.31 3.73
C GLN A 254 26.43 -5.07 3.79
N ARG A 255 25.88 -3.95 4.29
CA ARG A 255 26.55 -2.65 4.39
C ARG A 255 25.99 -1.87 5.57
N ASP A 256 26.79 -0.90 6.03
CA ASP A 256 26.31 0.09 6.98
C ASP A 256 25.12 0.83 6.41
N THR A 257 24.11 1.04 7.24
CA THR A 257 22.81 1.57 6.83
C THR A 257 22.32 2.57 7.87
N VAL A 258 21.86 3.72 7.41
CA VAL A 258 21.10 4.68 8.22
C VAL A 258 19.64 4.60 7.80
N LEU A 259 18.76 4.45 8.77
CA LEU A 259 17.32 4.56 8.55
C LEU A 259 16.75 5.69 9.40
N PHE A 260 15.93 6.50 8.78
CA PHE A 260 15.21 7.61 9.40
C PHE A 260 13.72 7.38 9.26
N ALA A 261 12.97 7.59 10.34
CA ALA A 261 11.51 7.62 10.32
C ALA A 261 11.01 8.92 10.96
N LYS A 262 10.01 9.52 10.36
CA LYS A 262 9.36 10.76 10.82
C LYS A 262 7.84 10.59 10.76
N PHE A 263 7.16 11.08 11.78
CA PHE A 263 5.72 11.13 11.84
C PHE A 263 5.24 12.58 11.82
N VAL A 264 4.24 12.86 11.00
CA VAL A 264 3.60 14.18 10.90
C VAL A 264 2.09 14.04 11.05
N GLU A 265 1.56 14.71 12.04
CA GLU A 265 0.12 14.78 12.28
C GLU A 265 -0.51 15.92 11.47
N PHE A 266 -1.63 15.61 10.80
CA PHE A 266 -2.48 16.60 10.18
C PHE A 266 -3.75 16.80 11.02
N GLU A 267 -4.03 18.04 11.42
CA GLU A 267 -5.17 18.36 12.28
C GLU A 267 -6.51 18.17 11.58
N ASP A 268 -6.57 18.47 10.29
CA ASP A 268 -7.74 18.23 9.47
C ASP A 268 -7.73 16.79 8.97
N ARG A 269 -8.43 15.94 9.71
CA ARG A 269 -8.62 14.53 9.39
C ARG A 269 -9.61 14.30 8.25
N SER A 270 -9.96 15.33 7.48
CA SER A 270 -10.73 15.13 6.27
C SER A 270 -9.87 14.28 5.32
N THR A 271 -10.26 13.04 5.16
CA THR A 271 -9.72 12.11 4.14
C THR A 271 -10.18 12.57 2.76
N SER A 272 -10.05 13.88 2.46
CA SER A 272 -10.48 14.42 1.20
C SER A 272 -9.53 13.91 0.13
N ILE A 273 -10.11 13.53 -0.98
CA ILE A 273 -9.38 13.21 -2.21
C ILE A 273 -8.35 14.31 -2.54
N ASP A 274 -8.64 15.56 -2.23
CA ASP A 274 -7.81 16.74 -2.49
C ASP A 274 -6.47 16.68 -1.75
N MET A 275 -6.45 16.24 -0.48
CA MET A 275 -5.19 15.99 0.24
C MET A 275 -4.30 14.96 -0.44
N GLN A 276 -4.88 13.92 -1.07
CA GLN A 276 -4.09 12.93 -1.79
C GLN A 276 -3.36 13.56 -2.98
N GLY A 277 -3.98 14.49 -3.69
CA GLY A 277 -3.34 15.21 -4.79
C GLY A 277 -2.11 16.01 -4.32
N ALA A 278 -2.25 16.79 -3.25
CA ALA A 278 -1.16 17.54 -2.65
C ALA A 278 -0.04 16.61 -2.12
N PHE A 279 -0.42 15.52 -1.45
CA PHE A 279 0.52 14.49 -0.98
C PHE A 279 1.38 13.94 -2.12
N PHE A 280 0.78 13.46 -3.22
CA PHE A 280 1.51 12.84 -4.30
C PHE A 280 2.44 13.82 -5.02
N ILE A 281 1.99 15.05 -5.26
CA ILE A 281 2.82 16.06 -5.94
C ILE A 281 3.95 16.52 -5.02
N ALA A 282 3.65 16.88 -3.78
CA ALA A 282 4.66 17.37 -2.82
C ALA A 282 5.69 16.30 -2.48
N SER A 283 5.27 15.06 -2.18
CA SER A 283 6.21 13.97 -1.90
C SER A 283 7.11 13.67 -3.10
N GLY A 284 6.59 13.77 -4.33
CA GLY A 284 7.38 13.65 -5.55
C GLY A 284 8.46 14.73 -5.66
N ILE A 285 8.12 16.00 -5.41
CA ILE A 285 9.07 17.12 -5.41
C ILE A 285 10.16 16.91 -4.35
N LEU A 286 9.74 16.59 -3.13
CA LEU A 286 10.67 16.34 -2.02
C LEU A 286 11.61 15.16 -2.32
N ASN A 287 11.09 14.09 -2.92
CA ASN A 287 11.91 12.96 -3.37
C ASN A 287 12.97 13.36 -4.39
N GLU A 288 12.60 14.18 -5.38
CA GLU A 288 13.56 14.66 -6.38
C GLU A 288 14.65 15.56 -5.76
N ARG A 289 14.27 16.41 -4.80
CA ARG A 289 15.22 17.26 -4.07
C ARG A 289 16.16 16.45 -3.17
N ILE A 290 15.63 15.46 -2.42
CA ILE A 290 16.43 14.52 -1.61
C ILE A 290 17.39 13.75 -2.51
N ALA A 291 16.89 13.20 -3.62
CA ALA A 291 17.71 12.43 -4.55
C ALA A 291 18.83 13.28 -5.19
N LYS A 292 18.60 14.56 -5.45
CA LYS A 292 19.59 15.48 -5.97
C LYS A 292 20.79 15.55 -5.03
N VAL A 293 20.58 15.77 -3.73
CA VAL A 293 21.66 15.83 -2.75
C VAL A 293 22.32 14.47 -2.54
N LEU A 294 21.52 13.43 -2.25
CA LEU A 294 22.04 12.12 -1.84
C LEU A 294 22.63 11.27 -2.98
N ARG A 295 22.32 11.58 -4.23
CA ARG A 295 22.79 10.79 -5.39
C ARG A 295 23.77 11.55 -6.26
N HIS A 296 23.57 12.85 -6.46
CA HIS A 296 24.33 13.64 -7.40
C HIS A 296 25.44 14.44 -6.73
N GLU A 297 25.24 14.87 -5.50
CA GLU A 297 26.20 15.73 -4.79
C GLU A 297 27.07 14.92 -3.82
N ASP A 298 26.58 13.79 -3.28
CA ASP A 298 27.37 12.92 -2.40
C ASP A 298 27.50 11.48 -2.95
N THR A 299 28.72 11.13 -3.38
CA THR A 299 29.04 9.80 -3.91
C THR A 299 29.28 8.75 -2.83
N ARG A 300 29.23 9.11 -1.54
CA ARG A 300 29.43 8.20 -0.41
C ARG A 300 28.15 7.41 -0.06
N ILE A 301 27.01 7.80 -0.65
CA ILE A 301 25.77 7.04 -0.57
C ILE A 301 25.70 6.09 -1.77
N LEU A 302 25.66 4.78 -1.50
CA LEU A 302 25.55 3.76 -2.52
C LEU A 302 24.13 3.69 -3.08
N ASN A 303 23.15 3.70 -2.20
CA ASN A 303 21.72 3.63 -2.53
C ASN A 303 20.91 4.35 -1.44
N HIS A 304 19.76 4.88 -1.83
CA HIS A 304 18.79 5.45 -0.91
C HIS A 304 17.36 5.08 -1.33
N GLY A 305 16.49 4.93 -0.36
CA GLY A 305 15.05 4.80 -0.52
C GLY A 305 14.34 5.94 0.21
N VAL A 306 13.27 6.46 -0.37
CA VAL A 306 12.38 7.44 0.27
C VAL A 306 10.96 6.93 0.12
N ASN A 307 10.35 6.61 1.25
CA ASN A 307 9.02 6.02 1.30
C ASN A 307 8.09 6.91 2.11
N TRP A 308 6.96 7.24 1.54
CA TRP A 308 5.90 8.00 2.16
C TRP A 308 4.69 7.10 2.38
N TYR A 309 4.14 7.14 3.57
CA TYR A 309 2.92 6.43 3.91
C TYR A 309 1.87 7.45 4.33
N PHE A 310 0.72 7.39 3.70
CA PHE A 310 -0.42 8.25 3.99
C PHE A 310 -1.50 7.38 4.62
N ALA A 311 -1.69 7.53 5.93
CA ALA A 311 -2.62 6.71 6.68
C ALA A 311 -4.05 7.27 6.66
N LYS A 312 -5.04 6.42 6.97
CA LYS A 312 -6.48 6.74 6.96
C LYS A 312 -6.86 7.96 7.80
N ASN A 313 -6.11 8.25 8.84
CA ASN A 313 -6.32 9.40 9.71
C ASN A 313 -5.61 10.68 9.22
N ALA A 314 -5.20 10.71 7.96
CA ALA A 314 -4.43 11.78 7.32
C ALA A 314 -3.02 12.01 7.91
N ASP A 315 -2.55 11.16 8.81
CA ASP A 315 -1.16 11.23 9.28
C ASP A 315 -0.21 10.78 8.18
N VAL A 316 0.99 11.36 8.16
CA VAL A 316 2.02 11.03 7.18
C VAL A 316 3.24 10.47 7.89
N GLU A 317 3.73 9.35 7.39
CA GLU A 317 5.00 8.75 7.79
C GLU A 317 5.99 8.89 6.64
N LEU A 318 7.17 9.44 6.93
CA LEU A 318 8.31 9.46 6.02
C LEU A 318 9.37 8.50 6.54
N VAL A 319 9.77 7.55 5.71
CA VAL A 319 10.87 6.62 6.01
C VAL A 319 11.93 6.74 4.94
N ILE A 320 13.17 7.04 5.34
CA ILE A 320 14.32 7.15 4.45
C ILE A 320 15.37 6.14 4.87
N ASP A 321 15.89 5.38 3.92
CA ASP A 321 17.03 4.48 4.13
C ASP A 321 18.23 4.89 3.27
N LEU A 322 19.42 4.84 3.86
CA LEU A 322 20.70 5.11 3.19
C LEU A 322 21.61 3.90 3.34
N GLN A 323 22.07 3.32 2.24
CA GLN A 323 23.14 2.33 2.21
C GLN A 323 24.46 3.02 1.92
N LEU A 324 25.46 2.80 2.77
CA LEU A 324 26.68 3.57 2.77
C LEU A 324 27.81 2.89 1.99
N MET A 325 28.67 3.70 1.38
CA MET A 325 29.93 3.22 0.84
C MET A 325 30.93 2.95 1.99
N PRO A 326 31.86 2.01 1.82
CA PRO A 326 32.89 1.76 2.82
C PRO A 326 33.65 3.02 3.19
N GLY A 327 33.85 3.26 4.50
CA GLY A 327 34.54 4.41 5.03
C GLY A 327 33.69 5.66 5.26
N PHE A 328 32.39 5.61 4.95
CA PHE A 328 31.46 6.64 5.35
C PHE A 328 30.71 6.17 6.60
N SER A 329 30.84 6.89 7.70
CA SER A 329 30.27 6.48 8.98
C SER A 329 28.74 6.73 9.05
N VAL A 330 28.05 5.93 9.86
CA VAL A 330 26.61 6.11 10.10
C VAL A 330 26.27 7.46 10.75
N ASP A 331 27.21 8.04 11.54
CA ASP A 331 27.04 9.35 12.15
C ASP A 331 27.11 10.48 11.10
N GLU A 332 28.15 10.46 10.25
CA GLU A 332 28.24 11.43 9.15
C GLU A 332 27.04 11.34 8.19
N ALA A 333 26.57 10.13 7.90
CA ALA A 333 25.38 9.93 7.06
C ALA A 333 24.09 10.43 7.73
N LYS A 334 23.94 10.25 9.05
CA LYS A 334 22.84 10.82 9.81
C LYS A 334 22.86 12.35 9.75
N ASP A 335 24.04 12.96 9.94
CA ASP A 335 24.19 14.42 9.92
C ASP A 335 23.90 14.97 8.51
N LEU A 336 24.43 14.34 7.46
CA LEU A 336 24.13 14.67 6.07
C LEU A 336 22.61 14.62 5.79
N LEU A 337 21.92 13.55 6.23
CA LEU A 337 20.49 13.43 6.03
C LEU A 337 19.72 14.51 6.80
N THR A 338 20.14 14.81 8.02
CA THR A 338 19.53 15.87 8.84
C THR A 338 19.67 17.25 8.17
N GLU A 339 20.86 17.57 7.68
CA GLU A 339 21.12 18.81 6.93
C GLU A 339 20.32 18.87 5.61
N THR A 340 20.29 17.74 4.88
CA THR A 340 19.50 17.63 3.65
C THR A 340 18.03 17.95 3.91
N LEU A 341 17.42 17.32 4.92
CA LEU A 341 16.02 17.54 5.24
C LEU A 341 15.74 18.98 5.72
N ALA A 342 16.66 19.58 6.47
CA ALA A 342 16.54 20.96 6.92
C ALA A 342 16.61 21.96 5.76
N GLY A 343 17.43 21.69 4.75
CA GLY A 343 17.64 22.57 3.61
C GLY A 343 16.65 22.38 2.43
N LEU A 344 15.72 21.41 2.50
CA LEU A 344 14.85 21.08 1.35
C LEU A 344 13.97 22.25 0.86
N LEU A 345 13.65 23.20 1.73
CA LEU A 345 12.85 24.39 1.40
C LEU A 345 13.64 25.71 1.47
N ASP A 346 14.98 25.68 1.53
CA ASP A 346 15.81 26.88 1.43
C ASP A 346 15.56 27.60 0.10
N GLU A 347 15.33 26.83 -0.96
CA GLU A 347 14.77 27.32 -2.21
C GLU A 347 13.24 27.04 -2.22
N PRO A 348 12.38 28.06 -2.40
CA PRO A 348 10.94 27.88 -2.49
C PRO A 348 10.58 26.88 -3.61
N ILE A 349 9.52 26.09 -3.39
CA ILE A 349 8.99 25.21 -4.45
C ILE A 349 8.49 26.07 -5.60
N SER A 350 9.04 25.83 -6.78
CA SER A 350 8.71 26.62 -7.97
C SER A 350 7.45 26.08 -8.66
N LYS A 351 6.71 26.95 -9.34
CA LYS A 351 5.59 26.55 -10.20
C LYS A 351 6.00 25.53 -11.27
N TYR A 352 7.26 25.58 -11.72
CA TYR A 352 7.79 24.64 -12.70
C TYR A 352 7.88 23.22 -12.11
N GLU A 353 8.43 23.04 -10.92
CA GLU A 353 8.49 21.73 -10.23
C GLU A 353 7.08 21.17 -10.04
N ILE A 354 6.15 21.97 -9.51
CA ILE A 354 4.75 21.55 -9.30
C ILE A 354 4.13 21.11 -10.63
N HIS A 355 4.29 21.91 -11.69
CA HIS A 355 3.74 21.58 -13.00
C HIS A 355 4.31 20.27 -13.56
N GLN A 356 5.63 20.07 -13.49
CA GLN A 356 6.30 18.87 -14.00
C GLN A 356 5.83 17.62 -13.27
N LEU A 357 5.80 17.66 -11.95
CA LEU A 357 5.34 16.52 -11.13
C LEU A 357 3.85 16.23 -11.35
N ARG A 358 3.00 17.27 -11.35
CA ARG A 358 1.58 17.13 -11.65
C ARG A 358 1.35 16.43 -13.00
N GLN A 359 2.04 16.87 -14.06
CA GLN A 359 1.91 16.25 -15.38
C GLN A 359 2.39 14.78 -15.38
N LYS A 360 3.50 14.49 -14.73
CA LYS A 360 4.04 13.14 -14.59
C LYS A 360 3.04 12.21 -13.91
N GLU A 361 2.45 12.63 -12.78
CA GLU A 361 1.50 11.84 -12.00
C GLU A 361 0.15 11.68 -12.73
N VAL A 362 -0.34 12.71 -13.41
CA VAL A 362 -1.54 12.62 -14.26
C VAL A 362 -1.35 11.60 -15.38
N VAL A 363 -0.23 11.66 -16.11
CA VAL A 363 0.09 10.70 -17.18
C VAL A 363 0.25 9.29 -16.61
N TRP A 364 0.89 9.14 -15.46
CA TRP A 364 1.03 7.86 -14.78
C TRP A 364 -0.35 7.27 -14.43
N SER A 365 -1.22 8.06 -13.82
CA SER A 365 -2.58 7.65 -13.44
C SER A 365 -3.42 7.25 -14.67
N GLN A 366 -3.36 8.05 -15.76
CA GLN A 366 -4.04 7.70 -17.01
C GLN A 366 -3.53 6.39 -17.63
N ASN A 367 -2.24 6.10 -17.51
CA ASN A 367 -1.66 4.84 -17.96
C ASN A 367 -2.11 3.65 -17.10
N MET A 368 -2.27 3.85 -15.79
CA MET A 368 -2.84 2.84 -14.89
C MET A 368 -4.26 2.46 -15.31
N ALA A 369 -5.09 3.45 -15.67
CA ALA A 369 -6.47 3.23 -16.12
C ALA A 369 -6.61 2.31 -17.34
N ARG A 370 -5.56 2.17 -18.15
CA ARG A 370 -5.57 1.40 -19.40
C ARG A 370 -5.07 -0.03 -19.29
N ARG A 371 -4.49 -0.42 -18.16
CA ARG A 371 -3.85 -1.73 -17.97
C ARG A 371 -4.55 -2.48 -16.84
N PRO A 372 -5.20 -3.64 -17.10
CA PRO A 372 -5.98 -4.35 -16.07
C PRO A 372 -5.22 -4.58 -14.78
N SER A 373 -4.00 -5.12 -14.86
CA SER A 373 -3.20 -5.41 -13.65
C SER A 373 -2.78 -4.15 -12.88
N ALA A 374 -2.45 -3.07 -13.58
CA ALA A 374 -2.07 -1.79 -12.96
C ALA A 374 -3.29 -1.10 -12.34
N PHE A 375 -4.44 -1.15 -13.01
CA PHE A 375 -5.70 -0.65 -12.51
C PHE A 375 -6.11 -1.36 -11.22
N LEU A 376 -6.06 -2.69 -11.24
CA LEU A 376 -6.35 -3.52 -10.09
C LEU A 376 -5.42 -3.22 -8.91
N TRP A 377 -4.12 -3.11 -9.19
CA TRP A 377 -3.12 -2.74 -8.18
C TRP A 377 -3.43 -1.35 -7.57
N PHE A 378 -3.82 -0.37 -8.38
CA PHE A 378 -4.18 0.96 -7.91
C PHE A 378 -5.39 0.92 -6.97
N LEU A 379 -6.50 0.28 -7.38
CA LEU A 379 -7.70 0.14 -6.54
C LEU A 379 -7.40 -0.56 -5.22
N GLN A 380 -6.59 -1.62 -5.27
CA GLN A 380 -6.18 -2.39 -4.12
C GLN A 380 -5.44 -1.53 -3.10
N ASN A 381 -4.43 -0.76 -3.53
CA ASN A 381 -3.61 0.02 -2.61
C ASN A 381 -4.43 1.13 -1.94
N VAL A 382 -5.25 1.86 -2.71
CA VAL A 382 -6.12 2.91 -2.16
C VAL A 382 -7.05 2.33 -1.08
N ALA A 383 -7.66 1.19 -1.36
CA ALA A 383 -8.58 0.55 -0.41
C ALA A 383 -7.84 -0.11 0.78
N ALA A 384 -6.64 -0.66 0.56
CA ALA A 384 -5.80 -1.22 1.63
C ALA A 384 -5.32 -0.15 2.61
N ASP A 385 -5.09 1.07 2.14
CA ASP A 385 -4.79 2.22 3.00
C ASP A 385 -6.03 2.75 3.75
N GLY A 386 -7.18 2.13 3.54
CA GLY A 386 -8.43 2.43 4.23
C GLY A 386 -9.21 3.61 3.66
N PHE A 387 -8.84 4.08 2.47
CA PHE A 387 -9.61 5.09 1.74
C PHE A 387 -10.75 4.43 0.93
N PRO A 388 -11.84 5.15 0.66
CA PRO A 388 -12.79 4.73 -0.36
C PRO A 388 -12.05 4.52 -1.69
N PRO A 389 -12.34 3.48 -2.46
CA PRO A 389 -11.69 3.28 -3.73
C PRO A 389 -11.99 4.46 -4.66
N ILE A 390 -10.97 4.92 -5.36
CA ILE A 390 -11.07 5.92 -6.43
C ILE A 390 -10.54 5.32 -7.72
N SER A 391 -11.07 5.71 -8.87
CA SER A 391 -10.49 5.25 -10.12
C SER A 391 -9.24 6.08 -10.48
N PRO A 392 -8.30 5.51 -11.24
CA PRO A 392 -7.15 6.27 -11.73
C PRO A 392 -7.55 7.52 -12.52
N SER A 393 -8.71 7.50 -13.20
CA SER A 393 -9.23 8.67 -13.92
C SER A 393 -9.68 9.79 -12.98
N VAL A 394 -10.40 9.44 -11.92
CA VAL A 394 -10.79 10.39 -10.87
C VAL A 394 -9.56 10.93 -10.16
N PHE A 395 -8.58 10.07 -9.90
CA PHE A 395 -7.33 10.51 -9.29
C PHE A 395 -6.53 11.47 -10.19
N ALA A 396 -6.49 11.22 -11.50
CA ALA A 396 -5.89 12.15 -12.47
C ALA A 396 -6.59 13.53 -12.48
N GLU A 397 -7.91 13.55 -12.33
CA GLU A 397 -8.67 14.79 -12.18
C GLU A 397 -8.34 15.52 -10.87
N THR A 398 -8.27 14.81 -9.76
CA THR A 398 -7.83 15.35 -8.46
C THR A 398 -6.45 16.00 -8.56
N LEU A 399 -5.46 15.29 -9.13
CA LEU A 399 -4.11 15.83 -9.35
C LEU A 399 -4.14 17.11 -10.19
N SER A 400 -5.01 17.15 -11.21
CA SER A 400 -5.14 18.30 -12.10
C SER A 400 -5.76 19.53 -11.40
N ASN A 401 -6.68 19.28 -10.47
CA ASN A 401 -7.40 20.31 -9.72
C ASN A 401 -6.66 20.78 -8.46
N THR A 402 -5.70 20.00 -7.96
CA THR A 402 -4.86 20.39 -6.80
C THR A 402 -4.13 21.70 -7.09
N THR A 403 -4.27 22.67 -6.22
CA THR A 403 -3.65 23.98 -6.37
C THR A 403 -2.16 23.98 -6.02
N ASP A 404 -1.42 24.96 -6.52
CA ASP A 404 0.00 25.11 -6.17
C ASP A 404 0.17 25.40 -4.66
N GLN A 405 -0.76 26.12 -4.05
CA GLN A 405 -0.70 26.45 -2.63
C GLN A 405 -0.89 25.21 -1.76
N GLU A 406 -1.84 24.32 -2.08
CA GLU A 406 -2.02 23.06 -1.34
C GLU A 406 -0.77 22.20 -1.36
N VAL A 407 -0.05 22.15 -2.49
CA VAL A 407 1.23 21.43 -2.61
C VAL A 407 2.30 22.05 -1.70
N ILE A 408 2.40 23.38 -1.70
CA ILE A 408 3.38 24.10 -0.88
C ILE A 408 3.06 23.93 0.61
N ASP A 409 1.82 24.13 1.02
CA ASP A 409 1.38 24.01 2.42
C ASP A 409 1.64 22.59 2.94
N PHE A 410 1.40 21.57 2.10
CA PHE A 410 1.68 20.19 2.44
C PHE A 410 3.19 19.96 2.65
N ALA A 411 4.03 20.41 1.71
CA ALA A 411 5.47 20.26 1.81
C ALA A 411 6.05 20.97 3.03
N GLU A 412 5.60 22.20 3.33
CA GLU A 412 5.98 22.94 4.53
C GLU A 412 5.57 22.20 5.80
N LYS A 413 4.35 21.67 5.86
CA LYS A 413 3.84 20.93 7.02
C LYS A 413 4.66 19.67 7.30
N VAL A 414 4.96 18.86 6.29
CA VAL A 414 5.69 17.59 6.50
C VAL A 414 7.15 17.81 6.91
N LEU A 415 7.72 18.97 6.64
CA LEU A 415 9.08 19.30 7.04
C LEU A 415 9.18 20.01 8.41
N GLN A 416 8.05 20.45 8.99
CA GLN A 416 8.04 21.02 10.34
C GLN A 416 8.62 20.05 11.38
N PRO A 417 9.24 20.55 12.47
CA PRO A 417 9.70 19.70 13.57
C PRO A 417 8.59 18.79 14.08
N SER A 418 8.86 17.50 14.20
CA SER A 418 7.93 16.49 14.66
C SER A 418 8.67 15.30 15.25
N ALA A 419 7.95 14.25 15.68
CA ALA A 419 8.57 13.04 16.20
C ALA A 419 9.43 12.33 15.13
N THR A 420 10.66 11.98 15.51
CA THR A 420 11.62 11.29 14.61
C THR A 420 12.34 10.14 15.30
N SER A 421 12.75 9.17 14.51
CA SER A 421 13.59 8.05 14.95
C SER A 421 14.68 7.76 13.93
N PHE A 422 15.90 7.59 14.39
CA PHE A 422 17.02 7.07 13.59
C PHE A 422 17.36 5.66 14.04
N VAL A 423 17.69 4.80 13.08
CA VAL A 423 18.38 3.54 13.30
C VAL A 423 19.72 3.62 12.58
N LEU A 424 20.82 3.60 13.34
CA LEU A 424 22.19 3.60 12.87
C LEU A 424 22.69 2.16 12.95
N ALA A 425 22.79 1.50 11.81
CA ALA A 425 23.04 0.08 11.72
C ALA A 425 24.37 -0.20 11.02
N GLU A 426 25.32 -0.76 11.75
CA GLU A 426 26.64 -1.14 11.25
C GLU A 426 26.65 -2.63 10.89
N LYS A 427 27.30 -2.95 9.78
CA LYS A 427 27.56 -4.34 9.43
C LYS A 427 28.55 -4.94 10.45
N ALA A 428 28.20 -6.10 10.98
CA ALA A 428 29.16 -6.88 11.76
C ALA A 428 30.25 -7.45 10.85
N ASP A 429 31.49 -7.57 11.39
CA ASP A 429 32.64 -8.15 10.69
C ASP A 429 32.47 -9.62 10.31
#